data_aa0be67aad34fb20b9348a8ef30043b7
#
_entry.id   aa0be67aad34fb20b9348a8ef30043b7
#
_cell.length_a   1.000
_cell.length_b   1.000
_cell.length_c   1.000
_cell.angle_alpha   90.00
_cell.angle_beta   90.00
_cell.angle_gamma   90.00
#
_symmetry.space_group_name_H-M   'P 1'
#
loop_
_entity.id
_entity.type
_entity.pdbx_description
1 polymer ?
#
loop_
_entity_poly.entity_id
_entity_poly.type
_entity_poly.pdbx_seq_one_letter_code
_entity_poly.pdbx_strand_id
1 'polypeptide(L)'
;MIILNGNQLTLDLLMKIARDHEKIEIDLESQKLVEKASLFVKDIAMHDEPVYGINTGFGHLANVRIDKKQLSLLQSNLLMSHACGVGDPLPIETVRAMMALRINALIKGYSGIRLETILKMVEYLNLNIIPVVYEKGSLGAS
;
A
#
# COMPACT_ATOMS: atom_id res chain seq x y z
N MET A 1 4.37 13.33 17.88
CA MET A 1 4.19 13.13 16.42
C MET A 1 5.48 12.56 15.84
N ILE A 2 5.39 11.45 15.11
CA ILE A 2 6.52 10.70 14.56
C ILE A 2 6.60 10.97 13.06
N ILE A 3 7.79 11.37 12.57
CA ILE A 3 8.02 11.59 11.13
C ILE A 3 8.59 10.31 10.54
N LEU A 4 7.89 9.76 9.54
CA LEU A 4 8.32 8.57 8.81
C LEU A 4 9.07 8.96 7.52
N ASN A 5 10.23 8.34 7.30
CA ASN A 5 11.06 8.52 6.10
C ASN A 5 11.44 7.20 5.40
N GLY A 6 10.76 6.12 5.77
CA GLY A 6 11.00 4.79 5.20
C GLY A 6 12.18 4.02 5.81
N ASN A 7 13.07 4.65 6.57
CA ASN A 7 14.32 4.02 7.01
C ASN A 7 14.56 4.07 8.53
N GLN A 8 13.90 4.97 9.25
CA GLN A 8 14.19 5.23 10.68
C GLN A 8 13.12 4.71 11.64
N LEU A 9 12.14 3.95 11.16
CA LEU A 9 11.13 3.35 12.02
C LEU A 9 11.75 2.22 12.84
N THR A 10 11.97 2.47 14.12
CA THR A 10 12.42 1.47 15.11
C THR A 10 11.25 0.74 15.72
N LEU A 11 11.52 -0.37 16.44
CA LEU A 11 10.49 -1.11 17.16
C LEU A 11 9.80 -0.23 18.20
N ASP A 12 10.55 0.59 18.94
CA ASP A 12 10.00 1.49 19.97
C ASP A 12 9.05 2.53 19.34
N LEU A 13 9.42 3.11 18.20
CA LEU A 13 8.54 4.03 17.48
C LEU A 13 7.29 3.34 16.96
N LEU A 14 7.43 2.11 16.44
CA LEU A 14 6.29 1.30 16.00
C LEU A 14 5.33 1.02 17.17
N MET A 15 5.85 0.69 18.35
CA MET A 15 5.03 0.47 19.55
C MET A 15 4.28 1.72 19.97
N LYS A 16 4.91 2.89 19.92
CA LYS A 16 4.24 4.18 20.20
C LYS A 16 3.09 4.45 19.21
N ILE A 17 3.28 4.16 17.94
CA ILE A 17 2.21 4.31 16.93
C ILE A 17 1.07 3.32 17.18
N ALA A 18 1.41 2.06 17.46
CA ALA A 18 0.45 0.98 17.56
C ALA A 18 -0.37 1.03 18.85
N ARG A 19 0.28 1.26 20.00
CA ARG A 19 -0.32 1.19 21.34
C ARG A 19 -0.67 2.55 21.91
N ASP A 20 0.26 3.53 21.80
CA ASP A 20 0.07 4.85 22.41
C ASP A 20 -0.68 5.80 21.47
N HIS A 21 -1.06 5.35 20.27
CA HIS A 21 -1.76 6.11 19.25
C HIS A 21 -1.02 7.39 18.82
N GLU A 22 0.33 7.35 18.91
CA GLU A 22 1.15 8.49 18.47
C GLU A 22 0.89 8.79 16.99
N LYS A 23 0.63 10.06 16.68
CA LYS A 23 0.37 10.50 15.32
C LYS A 23 1.62 10.46 14.46
N ILE A 24 1.44 10.24 13.17
CA ILE A 24 2.52 10.17 12.19
C ILE A 24 2.37 11.22 11.09
N GLU A 25 3.48 11.59 10.51
CA GLU A 25 3.61 12.36 9.26
C GLU A 25 4.65 11.72 8.35
N ILE A 26 4.58 12.02 7.06
CA ILE A 26 5.59 11.60 6.08
C ILE A 26 6.49 12.79 5.80
N ASP A 27 7.81 12.60 5.80
CA ASP A 27 8.77 13.65 5.46
C ASP A 27 8.63 14.07 3.98
N LEU A 28 8.99 15.33 3.68
CA LEU A 28 8.80 15.91 2.35
C LEU A 28 9.61 15.20 1.26
N GLU A 29 10.80 14.70 1.58
CA GLU A 29 11.63 14.03 0.58
C GLU A 29 11.03 12.68 0.19
N SER A 30 10.49 11.92 1.17
CA SER A 30 9.76 10.69 0.89
C SER A 30 8.50 10.95 0.05
N GLN A 31 7.77 12.03 0.30
CA GLN A 31 6.62 12.41 -0.54
C GLN A 31 7.03 12.63 -1.99
N LYS A 32 8.12 13.38 -2.24
CA LYS A 32 8.67 13.61 -3.59
C LYS A 32 9.09 12.30 -4.28
N LEU A 33 9.71 11.38 -3.54
CA LEU A 33 10.11 10.06 -4.07
C LEU A 33 8.88 9.25 -4.52
N VAL A 34 7.82 9.24 -3.71
CA VAL A 34 6.56 8.58 -4.04
C VAL A 34 5.92 9.18 -5.30
N GLU A 35 5.84 10.51 -5.37
CA GLU A 35 5.28 11.21 -6.55
C GLU A 35 6.07 10.89 -7.82
N LYS A 36 7.40 10.94 -7.75
CA LYS A 36 8.28 10.57 -8.87
C LYS A 36 8.03 9.14 -9.34
N ALA A 37 7.96 8.19 -8.42
CA ALA A 37 7.70 6.78 -8.74
C ALA A 37 6.30 6.59 -9.33
N SER A 38 5.29 7.28 -8.81
CA SER A 38 3.92 7.22 -9.33
C SER A 38 3.81 7.78 -10.75
N LEU A 39 4.46 8.89 -11.03
CA LEU A 39 4.51 9.46 -12.39
C LEU A 39 5.22 8.53 -13.37
N PHE A 40 6.32 7.91 -12.95
CA PHE A 40 7.04 6.93 -13.77
C PHE A 40 6.17 5.72 -14.13
N VAL A 41 5.46 5.13 -13.15
CA VAL A 41 4.54 4.01 -13.41
C VAL A 41 3.38 4.42 -14.31
N LYS A 42 2.85 5.64 -14.13
CA LYS A 42 1.80 6.17 -15.00
C LYS A 42 2.26 6.32 -16.44
N ASP A 43 3.49 6.75 -16.66
CA ASP A 43 4.11 6.87 -17.98
C ASP A 43 4.26 5.47 -18.62
N ILE A 44 4.86 4.52 -17.91
CA ILE A 44 5.01 3.13 -18.38
C ILE A 44 3.66 2.50 -18.75
N ALA A 45 2.61 2.74 -17.96
CA ALA A 45 1.28 2.19 -18.24
C ALA A 45 0.71 2.65 -19.59
N MET A 46 1.23 3.76 -20.15
CA MET A 46 0.83 4.28 -21.47
C MET A 46 1.65 3.69 -22.61
N HIS A 47 2.77 3.04 -22.34
CA HIS A 47 3.62 2.40 -23.33
C HIS A 47 3.04 1.07 -23.81
N ASP A 48 3.49 0.63 -25.00
CA ASP A 48 2.99 -0.59 -25.62
C ASP A 48 3.72 -1.85 -25.16
N GLU A 49 4.89 -1.71 -24.57
CA GLU A 49 5.65 -2.83 -24.04
C GLU A 49 4.98 -3.41 -22.78
N PRO A 50 4.84 -4.75 -22.68
CA PRO A 50 4.25 -5.37 -21.52
C PRO A 50 5.18 -5.26 -20.29
N VAL A 51 4.69 -4.64 -19.23
CA VAL A 51 5.38 -4.55 -17.93
C VAL A 51 4.52 -5.21 -16.86
N TYR A 52 5.04 -6.29 -16.30
CA TYR A 52 4.32 -7.10 -15.32
C TYR A 52 3.77 -6.28 -14.15
N GLY A 53 2.50 -6.48 -13.86
CA GLY A 53 1.80 -5.79 -12.77
C GLY A 53 1.40 -4.35 -13.05
N ILE A 54 1.78 -3.78 -14.21
CA ILE A 54 1.41 -2.43 -14.62
C ILE A 54 0.35 -2.46 -15.72
N ASN A 55 0.68 -3.05 -16.87
CA ASN A 55 -0.21 -3.11 -18.03
C ASN A 55 -0.42 -4.53 -18.57
N THR A 56 -0.16 -5.55 -17.76
CA THR A 56 -0.39 -6.96 -18.06
C THR A 56 -1.38 -7.59 -17.09
N GLY A 57 -1.85 -8.80 -17.40
CA GLY A 57 -2.46 -9.69 -16.43
C GLY A 57 -1.46 -10.25 -15.43
N PHE A 58 -1.91 -11.15 -14.53
CA PHE A 58 -1.12 -11.75 -13.47
C PHE A 58 -0.94 -13.26 -13.69
N GLY A 59 0.10 -13.85 -13.09
CA GLY A 59 0.37 -15.29 -13.17
C GLY A 59 0.57 -15.74 -14.63
N HIS A 60 -0.26 -16.66 -15.11
CA HIS A 60 -0.19 -17.16 -16.48
C HIS A 60 -0.42 -16.07 -17.55
N LEU A 61 -1.03 -14.96 -17.17
CA LEU A 61 -1.31 -13.81 -18.05
C LEU A 61 -0.26 -12.70 -17.92
N ALA A 62 0.89 -12.98 -17.32
CA ALA A 62 1.97 -12.02 -17.08
C ALA A 62 2.48 -11.30 -18.35
N ASN A 63 2.43 -12.00 -19.49
CA ASN A 63 2.85 -11.48 -20.80
C ASN A 63 1.67 -11.03 -21.67
N VAL A 64 0.44 -11.09 -21.15
CA VAL A 64 -0.75 -10.67 -21.90
C VAL A 64 -1.05 -9.23 -21.55
N ARG A 65 -0.91 -8.36 -22.53
CA ARG A 65 -1.25 -6.95 -22.41
C ARG A 65 -2.75 -6.77 -22.21
N ILE A 66 -3.11 -5.92 -21.28
CA ILE A 66 -4.49 -5.51 -21.01
C ILE A 66 -4.78 -4.18 -21.73
N ASP A 67 -5.90 -4.09 -22.40
CA ASP A 67 -6.35 -2.84 -23.02
C ASP A 67 -6.45 -1.73 -21.97
N LYS A 68 -5.99 -0.53 -22.33
CA LYS A 68 -5.99 0.65 -21.44
C LYS A 68 -7.35 0.93 -20.82
N LYS A 69 -8.43 0.66 -21.55
CA LYS A 69 -9.81 0.82 -21.04
C LYS A 69 -10.20 -0.22 -19.99
N GLN A 70 -9.52 -1.35 -19.96
CA GLN A 70 -9.80 -2.45 -19.05
C GLN A 70 -8.87 -2.48 -17.82
N LEU A 71 -7.81 -1.66 -17.79
CA LEU A 71 -6.87 -1.63 -16.66
C LEU A 71 -7.56 -1.31 -15.33
N SER A 72 -8.48 -0.37 -15.31
CA SER A 72 -9.24 -0.04 -14.08
C SER A 72 -10.13 -1.19 -13.62
N LEU A 73 -10.78 -1.87 -14.57
CA LEU A 73 -11.61 -3.04 -14.28
C LEU A 73 -10.76 -4.21 -13.77
N LEU A 74 -9.58 -4.43 -14.36
CA LEU A 74 -8.61 -5.42 -13.88
C LEU A 74 -8.25 -5.19 -12.41
N GLN A 75 -7.95 -3.95 -12.02
CA GLN A 75 -7.61 -3.62 -10.63
C GLN A 75 -8.79 -3.87 -9.69
N SER A 76 -10.00 -3.50 -10.07
CA SER A 76 -11.21 -3.78 -9.28
C SER A 76 -11.45 -5.28 -9.11
N ASN A 77 -11.32 -6.05 -10.18
CA ASN A 77 -11.49 -7.51 -10.16
C ASN A 77 -10.42 -8.19 -9.31
N LEU A 78 -9.18 -7.68 -9.34
CA LEU A 78 -8.09 -8.18 -8.51
C LEU A 78 -8.43 -8.01 -7.02
N LEU A 79 -8.87 -6.83 -6.61
CA LEU A 79 -9.29 -6.58 -5.23
C LEU A 79 -10.43 -7.52 -4.81
N MET A 80 -11.46 -7.68 -5.63
CA MET A 80 -12.58 -8.58 -5.33
C MET A 80 -12.14 -10.05 -5.21
N SER A 81 -11.22 -10.51 -6.05
CA SER A 81 -10.73 -11.88 -6.04
C SER A 81 -9.86 -12.22 -4.84
N HIS A 82 -9.26 -11.22 -4.19
CA HIS A 82 -8.36 -11.39 -3.04
C HIS A 82 -9.00 -11.02 -1.69
N ALA A 83 -10.17 -10.40 -1.68
CA ALA A 83 -10.88 -9.98 -0.48
C ALA A 83 -11.64 -11.16 0.18
N CYS A 84 -10.92 -12.08 0.81
CA CYS A 84 -11.46 -13.33 1.35
C CYS A 84 -10.99 -13.62 2.79
N GLY A 85 -10.96 -12.59 3.66
CA GLY A 85 -10.59 -12.77 5.06
C GLY A 85 -11.60 -13.60 5.85
N VAL A 86 -11.13 -14.58 6.66
CA VAL A 86 -11.92 -15.44 7.55
C VAL A 86 -11.24 -15.60 8.92
N GLY A 87 -11.98 -16.08 9.91
CA GLY A 87 -11.53 -16.23 11.29
C GLY A 87 -11.85 -15.01 12.13
N ASP A 88 -11.18 -14.85 13.25
CA ASP A 88 -11.38 -13.73 14.14
C ASP A 88 -10.64 -12.47 13.65
N PRO A 89 -11.17 -11.28 13.93
CA PRO A 89 -10.48 -10.03 13.67
C PRO A 89 -9.17 -9.94 14.47
N LEU A 90 -8.11 -9.46 13.82
CA LEU A 90 -6.86 -9.15 14.50
C LEU A 90 -7.04 -8.02 15.54
N PRO A 91 -6.27 -8.02 16.64
CA PRO A 91 -6.26 -6.92 17.59
C PRO A 91 -5.96 -5.58 16.93
N ILE A 92 -6.64 -4.52 17.37
CA ILE A 92 -6.49 -3.17 16.78
C ILE A 92 -5.01 -2.72 16.79
N GLU A 93 -4.26 -2.97 17.87
CA GLU A 93 -2.83 -2.62 17.94
C GLU A 93 -2.02 -3.31 16.82
N THR A 94 -2.34 -4.56 16.52
CA THR A 94 -1.69 -5.31 15.42
C THR A 94 -1.99 -4.68 14.08
N VAL A 95 -3.25 -4.33 13.80
CA VAL A 95 -3.65 -3.69 12.54
C VAL A 95 -3.02 -2.30 12.41
N ARG A 96 -2.95 -1.53 13.50
CA ARG A 96 -2.25 -0.24 13.53
C ARG A 96 -0.77 -0.40 13.19
N ALA A 97 -0.09 -1.39 13.77
CA ALA A 97 1.29 -1.71 13.44
C ALA A 97 1.47 -2.09 11.98
N MET A 98 0.57 -2.95 11.44
CA MET A 98 0.56 -3.31 10.01
C MET A 98 0.40 -2.09 9.10
N MET A 99 -0.52 -1.17 9.43
CA MET A 99 -0.70 0.08 8.68
C MET A 99 0.55 0.94 8.70
N ALA A 100 1.16 1.14 9.86
CA ALA A 100 2.39 1.93 10.00
C ALA A 100 3.56 1.33 9.22
N LEU A 101 3.77 0.02 9.30
CA LEU A 101 4.79 -0.70 8.54
C LEU A 101 4.53 -0.62 7.03
N ARG A 102 3.28 -0.74 6.60
CA ARG A 102 2.92 -0.61 5.20
C ARG A 102 3.18 0.80 4.67
N ILE A 103 2.77 1.83 5.40
CA ILE A 103 3.09 3.22 5.07
C ILE A 103 4.60 3.40 4.97
N ASN A 104 5.36 2.96 5.98
CA ASN A 104 6.82 3.09 6.00
C ASN A 104 7.52 2.38 4.83
N ALA A 105 6.99 1.26 4.35
CA ALA A 105 7.50 0.58 3.16
C ALA A 105 7.16 1.33 1.86
N LEU A 106 5.93 1.84 1.74
CA LEU A 106 5.45 2.51 0.53
C LEU A 106 6.13 3.85 0.28
N ILE A 107 6.45 4.61 1.34
CA ILE A 107 7.09 5.92 1.23
C ILE A 107 8.55 5.87 0.75
N LYS A 108 9.13 4.68 0.61
CA LYS A 108 10.44 4.49 -0.04
C LYS A 108 10.43 4.77 -1.55
N GLY A 109 9.25 4.89 -2.16
CA GLY A 109 9.12 5.25 -3.57
C GLY A 109 9.41 4.14 -4.57
N TYR A 110 9.27 2.85 -4.17
CA TYR A 110 9.53 1.71 -5.07
C TYR A 110 8.26 1.05 -5.63
N SER A 111 7.08 1.44 -5.17
CA SER A 111 5.83 0.75 -5.51
C SER A 111 5.02 1.43 -6.63
N GLY A 112 5.30 2.68 -6.95
CA GLY A 112 4.50 3.46 -7.89
C GLY A 112 3.10 3.83 -7.40
N ILE A 113 2.79 3.58 -6.14
CA ILE A 113 1.52 4.00 -5.52
C ILE A 113 1.38 5.53 -5.54
N ARG A 114 0.15 6.02 -5.67
CA ARG A 114 -0.13 7.46 -5.61
C ARG A 114 0.06 8.00 -4.19
N LEU A 115 0.66 9.18 -4.07
CA LEU A 115 0.87 9.84 -2.78
C LEU A 115 -0.44 10.04 -2.01
N GLU A 116 -1.51 10.44 -2.70
CA GLU A 116 -2.85 10.63 -2.12
C GLU A 116 -3.34 9.38 -1.36
N THR A 117 -3.08 8.19 -1.88
CA THR A 117 -3.46 6.93 -1.24
C THR A 117 -2.72 6.74 0.09
N ILE A 118 -1.41 7.03 0.10
CA ILE A 118 -0.61 6.91 1.33
C ILE A 118 -1.04 7.96 2.35
N LEU A 119 -1.27 9.22 1.92
CA LEU A 119 -1.76 10.28 2.80
C LEU A 119 -3.11 9.94 3.43
N LYS A 120 -3.99 9.27 2.66
CA LYS A 120 -5.27 8.77 3.20
C LYS A 120 -5.06 7.66 4.25
N MET A 121 -4.08 6.77 4.05
CA MET A 121 -3.73 5.78 5.07
C MET A 121 -3.19 6.43 6.35
N VAL A 122 -2.36 7.47 6.22
CA VAL A 122 -1.87 8.28 7.35
C VAL A 122 -3.02 8.94 8.10
N GLU A 123 -3.93 9.58 7.37
CA GLU A 123 -5.13 10.19 7.93
C GLU A 123 -5.96 9.17 8.74
N TYR A 124 -6.25 8.00 8.16
CA TYR A 124 -7.02 6.96 8.84
C TYR A 124 -6.32 6.47 10.12
N LEU A 125 -5.02 6.23 10.06
CA LEU A 125 -4.24 5.81 11.22
C LEU A 125 -4.26 6.88 12.33
N ASN A 126 -4.12 8.17 11.96
CA ASN A 126 -4.12 9.30 12.87
C ASN A 126 -5.50 9.60 13.48
N LEU A 127 -6.58 9.31 12.75
CA LEU A 127 -7.97 9.41 13.20
C LEU A 127 -8.48 8.15 13.91
N ASN A 128 -7.63 7.14 14.05
CA ASN A 128 -8.00 5.83 14.58
C ASN A 128 -9.13 5.13 13.81
N ILE A 129 -9.20 5.35 12.50
CA ILE A 129 -10.09 4.63 11.57
C ILE A 129 -9.34 3.39 11.11
N ILE A 130 -9.59 2.26 11.78
CA ILE A 130 -8.84 1.03 11.61
C ILE A 130 -9.70 -0.01 10.87
N PRO A 131 -9.24 -0.55 9.73
CA PRO A 131 -9.96 -1.58 9.01
C PRO A 131 -10.01 -2.88 9.81
N VAL A 132 -11.06 -3.66 9.59
CA VAL A 132 -11.12 -5.03 10.09
C VAL A 132 -10.21 -5.90 9.22
N VAL A 133 -9.22 -6.53 9.85
CA VAL A 133 -8.31 -7.49 9.21
C VAL A 133 -8.48 -8.82 9.90
N TYR A 134 -8.77 -9.87 9.14
CA TYR A 134 -8.98 -11.22 9.68
C TYR A 134 -7.66 -11.99 9.78
N GLU A 135 -7.62 -12.96 10.67
CA GLU A 135 -6.42 -13.78 10.92
C GLU A 135 -5.98 -14.59 9.70
N LYS A 136 -6.92 -15.01 8.87
CA LYS A 136 -6.70 -15.92 7.75
C LYS A 136 -7.27 -15.33 6.46
N GLY A 137 -6.72 -15.71 5.31
CA GLY A 137 -7.20 -15.31 3.98
C GLY A 137 -6.15 -14.63 3.13
N SER A 138 -5.00 -14.26 3.68
CA SER A 138 -3.86 -13.79 2.89
C SER A 138 -2.95 -14.95 2.51
N LEU A 139 -2.54 -14.96 1.24
CA LEU A 139 -1.43 -15.79 0.77
C LEU A 139 -0.22 -14.88 0.53
N GLY A 140 0.93 -15.18 1.15
CA GLY A 140 2.08 -14.28 1.17
C GLY A 140 2.70 -13.92 -0.19
N ALA A 141 2.25 -14.55 -1.27
CA ALA A 141 2.66 -14.23 -2.64
C ALA A 141 1.81 -13.15 -3.33
N SER A 142 0.81 -12.62 -2.64
CA SER A 142 -0.11 -11.61 -3.21
C SER A 142 -0.11 -10.32 -2.42
#